data_358e1cb55ee9cb3886381fc408dc5247
#
_entry.id   358e1cb55ee9cb3886381fc408dc5247
#
_cell.length_a   1.000
_cell.length_b   1.000
_cell.length_c   1.000
_cell.angle_alpha   90.00
_cell.angle_beta   90.00
_cell.angle_gamma   90.00
#
_symmetry.space_group_name_H-M   'P 1'
#
loop_
_entity.id
_entity.type
_entity.pdbx_description
1 polymer ?
#
loop_
_entity_poly.entity_id
_entity_poly.type
_entity_poly.pdbx_seq_one_letter_code
_entity_poly.pdbx_strand_id
1 'polypeptide(L)'
;MNRKLAIPMAVAIVLGGFAAVARGGAAAKPSLVIGTKNFTEQYVLGQLYAQALEAKGYKVTVKQDIGSSELIDTAFKSGKINFYPEYTGVLVADIAKEPQPATAVATWTAAKKFESTQRHATLLKMTPFSDSDSFGMLTTTAKKLGVKTIPDMKKVKAFSFAGFPECRTRTTCLVGLKKKYGLTQIRFVPLGSISVYTLIDKGTVTSGDVFSTDPQLQGNKYTVLTDTKHIFGFQNVAPVVSNKVASAGGAAFAKIVNAVSAKLSVAAMRAMNKAVAIDKQSPAAVAGTFLKANGLK
;
A
#
# COMPACT_ATOMS: atom_id res chain seq x y z
N MET A 1 -26.88 -34.40 94.94
CA MET A 1 -27.56 -33.53 93.91
C MET A 1 -26.52 -32.66 93.31
N ASN A 2 -25.91 -33.09 92.19
CA ASN A 2 -24.87 -32.37 91.53
C ASN A 2 -25.35 -32.06 90.09
N ARG A 3 -25.68 -30.80 89.80
CA ARG A 3 -25.98 -30.29 88.49
C ARG A 3 -24.66 -29.94 87.79
N LYS A 4 -24.34 -30.67 86.75
CA LYS A 4 -23.25 -30.29 85.78
C LYS A 4 -23.76 -29.26 84.80
N LEU A 5 -23.16 -28.08 84.78
CA LEU A 5 -23.35 -27.07 83.75
C LEU A 5 -22.58 -27.52 82.46
N ALA A 6 -23.28 -27.61 81.37
CA ALA A 6 -22.68 -27.78 80.06
C ALA A 6 -22.53 -26.39 79.40
N ILE A 7 -21.30 -26.06 78.96
CA ILE A 7 -20.99 -24.86 78.22
C ILE A 7 -21.04 -25.20 76.70
N PRO A 8 -21.80 -24.50 75.86
CA PRO A 8 -21.75 -24.72 74.42
C PRO A 8 -20.52 -24.05 73.81
N MET A 9 -19.73 -24.85 73.18
CA MET A 9 -18.56 -24.38 72.33
C MET A 9 -19.08 -23.87 71.02
N ALA A 10 -19.02 -22.56 70.80
CA ALA A 10 -19.34 -21.92 69.53
C ALA A 10 -18.18 -22.13 68.53
N VAL A 11 -18.41 -22.91 67.49
CA VAL A 11 -17.47 -23.07 66.36
C VAL A 11 -17.67 -21.90 65.38
N ALA A 12 -16.75 -20.97 65.38
CA ALA A 12 -16.70 -19.90 64.38
C ALA A 12 -16.14 -20.46 63.05
N ILE A 13 -17.00 -20.64 62.02
CA ILE A 13 -16.60 -20.97 60.66
C ILE A 13 -16.12 -19.69 60.00
N VAL A 14 -14.82 -19.53 59.86
CA VAL A 14 -14.22 -18.47 59.04
C VAL A 14 -14.32 -18.88 57.55
N LEU A 15 -15.33 -18.35 56.88
CA LEU A 15 -15.43 -18.42 55.41
C LEU A 15 -14.36 -17.51 54.80
N GLY A 16 -13.18 -18.08 54.53
CA GLY A 16 -12.15 -17.44 53.74
C GLY A 16 -12.60 -17.32 52.29
N GLY A 17 -13.11 -16.12 51.91
CA GLY A 17 -13.41 -15.80 50.54
C GLY A 17 -12.12 -15.73 49.70
N PHE A 18 -11.83 -16.77 48.92
CA PHE A 18 -10.83 -16.69 47.86
C PHE A 18 -11.36 -15.75 46.77
N ALA A 19 -10.98 -14.47 46.81
CA ALA A 19 -11.12 -13.59 45.68
C ALA A 19 -10.17 -14.09 44.58
N ALA A 20 -10.69 -14.87 43.63
CA ALA A 20 -10.00 -15.20 42.42
C ALA A 20 -9.79 -13.91 41.62
N VAL A 21 -8.60 -13.32 41.76
CA VAL A 21 -8.14 -12.24 40.86
C VAL A 21 -8.03 -12.86 39.48
N ALA A 22 -9.09 -12.69 38.67
CA ALA A 22 -9.04 -13.00 37.26
C ALA A 22 -7.96 -12.12 36.64
N ARG A 23 -6.73 -12.64 36.51
CA ARG A 23 -5.72 -12.08 35.66
C ARG A 23 -6.29 -12.18 34.25
N GLY A 24 -6.90 -11.09 33.78
CA GLY A 24 -7.26 -10.94 32.40
C GLY A 24 -5.96 -11.05 31.57
N GLY A 25 -5.64 -12.26 31.12
CA GLY A 25 -4.53 -12.48 30.21
C GLY A 25 -4.78 -11.60 29.01
N ALA A 26 -3.85 -10.67 28.71
CA ALA A 26 -3.91 -9.89 27.49
C ALA A 26 -4.04 -10.87 26.31
N ALA A 27 -5.12 -10.74 25.53
CA ALA A 27 -5.35 -11.60 24.39
C ALA A 27 -4.10 -11.61 23.50
N ALA A 28 -3.65 -12.79 23.08
CA ALA A 28 -2.45 -12.93 22.27
C ALA A 28 -2.60 -12.12 20.98
N LYS A 29 -1.60 -11.30 20.67
CA LYS A 29 -1.60 -10.51 19.44
C LYS A 29 -1.66 -11.41 18.23
N PRO A 30 -2.46 -11.08 17.18
CA PRO A 30 -2.53 -11.87 15.97
C PRO A 30 -1.18 -11.88 15.25
N SER A 31 -0.84 -13.02 14.62
CA SER A 31 0.30 -13.11 13.71
C SER A 31 -0.07 -12.51 12.36
N LEU A 32 0.87 -11.79 11.75
CA LEU A 32 0.70 -11.15 10.46
C LEU A 32 1.59 -11.79 9.41
N VAL A 33 1.03 -11.90 8.20
CA VAL A 33 1.76 -12.20 6.98
C VAL A 33 1.50 -11.05 6.02
N ILE A 34 2.49 -10.15 5.88
CA ILE A 34 2.40 -8.97 5.03
C ILE A 34 2.87 -9.33 3.62
N GLY A 35 2.02 -9.12 2.62
CA GLY A 35 2.40 -9.26 1.21
C GLY A 35 2.83 -7.94 0.61
N THR A 36 3.82 -7.97 -0.30
CA THR A 36 4.21 -6.80 -1.10
C THR A 36 4.21 -7.11 -2.59
N LYS A 37 3.98 -6.07 -3.40
CA LYS A 37 4.15 -6.14 -4.85
C LYS A 37 5.63 -6.16 -5.23
N ASN A 38 5.91 -6.23 -6.53
CA ASN A 38 7.21 -6.48 -7.13
C ASN A 38 7.99 -5.20 -7.49
N PHE A 39 7.90 -4.13 -6.69
CA PHE A 39 8.64 -2.89 -6.93
C PHE A 39 9.04 -2.18 -5.64
N THR A 40 10.01 -1.28 -5.76
CA THR A 40 10.76 -0.67 -4.65
C THR A 40 9.88 -0.08 -3.55
N GLU A 41 8.89 0.74 -3.90
CA GLU A 41 8.03 1.39 -2.90
C GLU A 41 7.29 0.37 -2.04
N GLN A 42 6.79 -0.70 -2.66
CA GLN A 42 6.09 -1.75 -1.93
C GLN A 42 6.99 -2.52 -0.96
N TYR A 43 8.25 -2.71 -1.30
CA TYR A 43 9.22 -3.31 -0.38
C TYR A 43 9.44 -2.43 0.84
N VAL A 44 9.56 -1.12 0.63
CA VAL A 44 9.68 -0.14 1.73
C VAL A 44 8.41 -0.11 2.58
N LEU A 45 7.22 -0.03 1.98
CA LEU A 45 5.94 -0.03 2.69
C LEU A 45 5.74 -1.30 3.52
N GLY A 46 6.04 -2.47 2.97
CA GLY A 46 5.98 -3.74 3.69
C GLY A 46 6.86 -3.73 4.95
N GLN A 47 8.08 -3.24 4.83
CA GLN A 47 9.03 -3.13 5.94
C GLN A 47 8.61 -2.08 6.98
N LEU A 48 8.04 -0.95 6.56
CA LEU A 48 7.53 0.08 7.46
C LEU A 48 6.44 -0.47 8.39
N TYR A 49 5.43 -1.11 7.82
CA TYR A 49 4.35 -1.70 8.62
C TYR A 49 4.82 -2.88 9.46
N ALA A 50 5.68 -3.74 8.91
CA ALA A 50 6.22 -4.89 9.63
C ALA A 50 6.99 -4.44 10.88
N GLN A 51 8.00 -3.60 10.72
CA GLN A 51 8.87 -3.19 11.83
C GLN A 51 8.14 -2.33 12.88
N ALA A 52 7.17 -1.49 12.47
CA ALA A 52 6.36 -0.75 13.44
C ALA A 52 5.48 -1.68 14.29
N LEU A 53 4.95 -2.74 13.71
CA LEU A 53 4.16 -3.76 14.42
C LEU A 53 5.05 -4.64 15.30
N GLU A 54 6.20 -5.08 14.81
CA GLU A 54 7.20 -5.86 15.58
C GLU A 54 7.68 -5.10 16.80
N ALA A 55 7.95 -3.80 16.67
CA ALA A 55 8.34 -2.94 17.81
C ALA A 55 7.26 -2.86 18.90
N LYS A 56 6.02 -3.20 18.57
CA LYS A 56 4.90 -3.32 19.53
C LYS A 56 4.56 -4.76 19.87
N GLY A 57 5.47 -5.72 19.58
CA GLY A 57 5.38 -7.12 19.98
C GLY A 57 4.40 -7.96 19.15
N TYR A 58 4.09 -7.57 17.90
CA TYR A 58 3.40 -8.45 16.94
C TYR A 58 4.41 -9.39 16.30
N LYS A 59 3.97 -10.62 15.98
CA LYS A 59 4.75 -11.55 15.16
C LYS A 59 4.41 -11.27 13.69
N VAL A 60 5.42 -10.87 12.91
CA VAL A 60 5.22 -10.48 11.50
C VAL A 60 6.14 -11.30 10.59
N THR A 61 5.61 -11.70 9.44
CA THR A 61 6.38 -12.27 8.32
C THR A 61 6.08 -11.43 7.09
N VAL A 62 7.11 -11.01 6.35
CA VAL A 62 6.95 -10.30 5.08
C VAL A 62 7.17 -11.28 3.93
N LYS A 63 6.16 -11.45 3.07
CA LYS A 63 6.25 -12.12 1.77
C LYS A 63 6.43 -11.07 0.69
N GLN A 64 7.66 -10.87 0.30
CA GLN A 64 8.05 -9.86 -0.66
C GLN A 64 7.92 -10.37 -2.09
N ASP A 65 7.73 -9.46 -3.05
CA ASP A 65 7.80 -9.77 -4.50
C ASP A 65 6.73 -10.78 -4.99
N ILE A 66 5.49 -10.64 -4.50
CA ILE A 66 4.40 -11.54 -4.93
C ILE A 66 3.97 -11.25 -6.37
N GLY A 67 4.07 -10.00 -6.82
CA GLY A 67 3.70 -9.55 -8.16
C GLY A 67 2.72 -8.38 -8.17
N SER A 68 1.83 -8.33 -9.19
CA SER A 68 0.85 -7.24 -9.36
C SER A 68 -0.23 -7.22 -8.28
N SER A 69 -1.06 -6.16 -8.28
CA SER A 69 -2.22 -6.04 -7.38
C SER A 69 -3.19 -7.23 -7.53
N GLU A 70 -3.37 -7.75 -8.74
CA GLU A 70 -4.23 -8.89 -9.01
C GLU A 70 -3.69 -10.18 -8.36
N LEU A 71 -2.36 -10.35 -8.35
CA LEU A 71 -1.70 -11.48 -7.68
C LEU A 71 -1.75 -11.33 -6.16
N ILE A 72 -1.58 -10.12 -5.65
CA ILE A 72 -1.73 -9.80 -4.21
C ILE A 72 -3.18 -10.06 -3.75
N ASP A 73 -4.20 -9.61 -4.49
CA ASP A 73 -5.62 -9.88 -4.18
C ASP A 73 -5.88 -11.40 -4.14
N THR A 74 -5.31 -12.14 -5.08
CA THR A 74 -5.39 -13.62 -5.10
C THR A 74 -4.73 -14.25 -3.88
N ALA A 75 -3.54 -13.78 -3.49
CA ALA A 75 -2.82 -14.26 -2.32
C ALA A 75 -3.59 -13.95 -1.02
N PHE A 76 -4.24 -12.78 -0.96
CA PHE A 76 -5.06 -12.37 0.18
C PHE A 76 -6.34 -13.23 0.28
N LYS A 77 -7.08 -13.40 -0.80
CA LYS A 77 -8.28 -14.25 -0.84
C LYS A 77 -8.00 -15.69 -0.46
N SER A 78 -6.84 -16.21 -0.83
CA SER A 78 -6.43 -17.58 -0.47
C SER A 78 -5.87 -17.72 0.95
N GLY A 79 -5.78 -16.62 1.73
CA GLY A 79 -5.23 -16.61 3.07
C GLY A 79 -3.71 -16.78 3.16
N LYS A 80 -2.99 -16.75 2.02
CA LYS A 80 -1.51 -16.80 1.98
C LYS A 80 -0.87 -15.58 2.62
N ILE A 81 -1.56 -14.44 2.59
CA ILE A 81 -1.26 -13.21 3.30
C ILE A 81 -2.52 -12.73 4.01
N ASN A 82 -2.38 -11.90 5.05
CA ASN A 82 -3.52 -11.35 5.79
C ASN A 82 -3.42 -9.83 6.00
N PHE A 83 -2.40 -9.22 5.39
CA PHE A 83 -2.15 -7.78 5.37
C PHE A 83 -1.38 -7.42 4.08
N TYR A 84 -1.74 -6.31 3.42
CA TYR A 84 -0.93 -5.73 2.35
C TYR A 84 -1.22 -4.24 2.16
N PRO A 85 -0.22 -3.41 1.80
CA PRO A 85 -0.45 -2.03 1.37
C PRO A 85 -0.96 -2.02 -0.07
N GLU A 86 -2.08 -1.31 -0.32
CA GLU A 86 -2.68 -1.21 -1.65
C GLU A 86 -2.99 0.23 -2.01
N TYR A 87 -3.08 0.52 -3.30
CA TYR A 87 -3.45 1.82 -3.85
C TYR A 87 -4.95 1.90 -4.06
N THR A 88 -5.57 2.95 -3.52
CA THR A 88 -7.03 3.06 -3.48
C THR A 88 -7.68 3.09 -4.86
N GLY A 89 -7.06 3.74 -5.84
CA GLY A 89 -7.56 3.77 -7.21
C GLY A 89 -7.46 2.43 -7.93
N VAL A 90 -6.37 1.67 -7.70
CA VAL A 90 -6.23 0.30 -8.22
C VAL A 90 -7.31 -0.61 -7.65
N LEU A 91 -7.61 -0.51 -6.34
CA LEU A 91 -8.69 -1.27 -5.72
C LEU A 91 -10.03 -1.03 -6.41
N VAL A 92 -10.35 0.25 -6.70
CA VAL A 92 -11.63 0.60 -7.32
C VAL A 92 -11.66 0.23 -8.81
N ALA A 93 -10.69 0.72 -9.59
CA ALA A 93 -10.78 0.61 -11.05
C ALA A 93 -10.33 -0.74 -11.58
N ASP A 94 -9.27 -1.34 -10.99
CA ASP A 94 -8.60 -2.48 -11.59
C ASP A 94 -8.93 -3.80 -10.87
N ILE A 95 -9.28 -3.77 -9.59
CA ILE A 95 -9.70 -4.97 -8.85
C ILE A 95 -11.24 -5.06 -8.77
N ALA A 96 -11.93 -3.99 -8.33
CA ALA A 96 -13.39 -3.98 -8.25
C ALA A 96 -14.07 -3.75 -9.61
N LYS A 97 -13.31 -3.24 -10.63
CA LYS A 97 -13.83 -2.90 -11.97
C LYS A 97 -14.92 -1.83 -11.95
N GLU A 98 -14.86 -0.93 -10.98
CA GLU A 98 -15.78 0.19 -10.83
C GLU A 98 -15.20 1.50 -11.41
N PRO A 99 -16.05 2.48 -11.77
CA PRO A 99 -15.58 3.78 -12.22
C PRO A 99 -14.73 4.50 -11.17
N GLN A 100 -13.70 5.23 -11.61
CA GLN A 100 -12.86 6.05 -10.73
C GLN A 100 -13.67 7.21 -10.14
N PRO A 101 -13.73 7.37 -8.80
CA PRO A 101 -14.32 8.54 -8.17
C PRO A 101 -13.49 9.82 -8.38
N ALA A 102 -14.13 10.97 -8.25
CA ALA A 102 -13.54 12.27 -8.56
C ALA A 102 -12.60 12.85 -7.48
N THR A 103 -12.49 12.22 -6.31
CA THR A 103 -11.64 12.70 -5.20
C THR A 103 -10.96 11.55 -4.47
N ALA A 104 -9.84 11.82 -3.82
CA ALA A 104 -9.11 10.83 -3.01
C ALA A 104 -9.98 10.23 -1.89
N VAL A 105 -10.77 11.07 -1.22
CA VAL A 105 -11.67 10.60 -0.15
C VAL A 105 -12.79 9.71 -0.70
N ALA A 106 -13.39 10.08 -1.83
CA ALA A 106 -14.42 9.26 -2.47
C ALA A 106 -13.83 7.94 -2.98
N THR A 107 -12.60 7.94 -3.52
CA THR A 107 -11.89 6.73 -3.95
C THR A 107 -11.61 5.80 -2.77
N TRP A 108 -11.08 6.33 -1.66
CA TRP A 108 -10.87 5.54 -0.45
C TRP A 108 -12.17 4.96 0.11
N THR A 109 -13.27 5.75 0.09
CA THR A 109 -14.59 5.30 0.56
C THR A 109 -15.13 4.15 -0.30
N ALA A 110 -15.03 4.26 -1.63
CA ALA A 110 -15.41 3.20 -2.55
C ALA A 110 -14.55 1.93 -2.34
N ALA A 111 -13.23 2.08 -2.24
CA ALA A 111 -12.31 0.98 -1.95
C ALA A 111 -12.66 0.30 -0.61
N LYS A 112 -12.95 1.09 0.44
CA LYS A 112 -13.34 0.56 1.76
C LYS A 112 -14.65 -0.23 1.69
N LYS A 113 -15.63 0.25 0.93
CA LYS A 113 -16.89 -0.47 0.71
C LYS A 113 -16.62 -1.81 -0.01
N PHE A 114 -15.84 -1.80 -1.08
CA PHE A 114 -15.46 -3.01 -1.81
C PHE A 114 -14.77 -4.02 -0.90
N GLU A 115 -13.74 -3.62 -0.15
CA GLU A 115 -13.01 -4.50 0.74
C GLU A 115 -13.91 -5.12 1.83
N SER A 116 -14.81 -4.31 2.41
CA SER A 116 -15.70 -4.80 3.46
C SER A 116 -16.77 -5.77 2.92
N THR A 117 -17.33 -5.53 1.75
CA THR A 117 -18.46 -6.31 1.21
C THR A 117 -18.02 -7.49 0.36
N GLN A 118 -16.91 -7.38 -0.38
CA GLN A 118 -16.48 -8.37 -1.37
C GLN A 118 -15.24 -9.17 -0.95
N ARG A 119 -14.44 -8.63 -0.04
CA ARG A 119 -13.19 -9.25 0.43
C ARG A 119 -13.24 -9.68 1.89
N HIS A 120 -14.28 -9.28 2.63
CA HIS A 120 -14.38 -9.48 4.09
C HIS A 120 -13.13 -8.97 4.81
N ALA A 121 -12.66 -7.80 4.37
CA ALA A 121 -11.46 -7.15 4.83
C ALA A 121 -11.74 -5.75 5.41
N THR A 122 -10.82 -5.28 6.20
CA THR A 122 -10.81 -3.92 6.75
C THR A 122 -9.80 -3.09 5.99
N LEU A 123 -10.24 -2.03 5.31
CA LEU A 123 -9.35 -1.01 4.75
C LEU A 123 -9.07 0.05 5.81
N LEU A 124 -7.81 0.20 6.22
CA LEU A 124 -7.39 1.20 7.21
C LEU A 124 -7.27 2.60 6.59
N LYS A 125 -6.84 3.60 7.37
CA LYS A 125 -6.72 4.97 6.87
C LYS A 125 -5.69 5.06 5.75
N MET A 126 -6.04 5.80 4.71
CA MET A 126 -5.12 6.08 3.62
C MET A 126 -4.02 7.07 4.03
N THR A 127 -2.91 7.02 3.31
CA THR A 127 -1.81 7.96 3.43
C THR A 127 -2.20 9.36 2.91
N PRO A 128 -1.55 10.43 3.38
CA PRO A 128 -1.70 11.76 2.79
C PRO A 128 -1.05 11.88 1.40
N PHE A 129 -0.13 10.98 1.03
CA PHE A 129 0.47 10.96 -0.30
C PHE A 129 -0.31 10.04 -1.25
N SER A 130 -0.16 10.30 -2.53
CA SER A 130 -0.63 9.45 -3.63
C SER A 130 0.57 9.07 -4.50
N ASP A 131 0.65 7.81 -4.90
CA ASP A 131 1.62 7.34 -5.90
C ASP A 131 0.88 6.92 -7.17
N SER A 132 0.69 7.88 -8.05
CA SER A 132 -0.08 7.69 -9.28
C SER A 132 0.82 7.31 -10.44
N ASP A 133 0.33 6.36 -11.25
CA ASP A 133 0.84 6.16 -12.60
C ASP A 133 0.88 7.48 -13.35
N SER A 134 1.81 7.62 -14.28
CA SER A 134 2.03 8.86 -15.02
C SER A 134 2.66 8.58 -16.39
N PHE A 135 2.33 9.41 -17.37
CA PHE A 135 2.92 9.33 -18.69
C PHE A 135 4.26 10.07 -18.74
N GLY A 136 5.37 9.33 -18.60
CA GLY A 136 6.72 9.89 -18.55
C GLY A 136 7.51 9.74 -19.85
N MET A 137 8.40 10.72 -20.14
CA MET A 137 9.36 10.66 -21.22
C MET A 137 10.56 11.57 -20.95
N LEU A 138 11.61 11.50 -21.79
CA LEU A 138 12.68 12.49 -21.74
C LEU A 138 12.14 13.90 -22.04
N THR A 139 12.59 14.88 -21.26
CA THR A 139 12.24 16.31 -21.49
C THR A 139 12.65 16.78 -22.89
N THR A 140 13.78 16.31 -23.39
CA THR A 140 14.24 16.60 -24.78
C THR A 140 13.28 16.03 -25.81
N THR A 141 12.76 14.82 -25.60
CA THR A 141 11.77 14.18 -26.46
C THR A 141 10.44 14.94 -26.43
N ALA A 142 9.95 15.32 -25.23
CA ALA A 142 8.72 16.10 -25.09
C ALA A 142 8.82 17.45 -25.86
N LYS A 143 9.94 18.16 -25.69
CA LYS A 143 10.21 19.40 -26.42
C LYS A 143 10.25 19.20 -27.93
N LYS A 144 10.98 18.17 -28.42
CA LYS A 144 11.07 17.83 -29.86
C LYS A 144 9.71 17.53 -30.47
N LEU A 145 8.85 16.82 -29.76
CA LEU A 145 7.49 16.48 -30.19
C LEU A 145 6.49 17.62 -29.95
N GLY A 146 6.86 18.65 -29.20
CA GLY A 146 6.01 19.78 -28.85
C GLY A 146 4.82 19.35 -27.97
N VAL A 147 5.00 18.37 -27.04
CA VAL A 147 3.93 17.81 -26.19
C VAL A 147 4.11 18.24 -24.74
N LYS A 148 2.99 18.55 -24.07
CA LYS A 148 2.91 18.90 -22.63
C LYS A 148 1.82 18.11 -21.91
N THR A 149 0.81 17.67 -22.64
CA THR A 149 -0.35 16.95 -22.11
C THR A 149 -0.51 15.63 -22.84
N ILE A 150 -1.20 14.67 -22.23
CA ILE A 150 -1.48 13.37 -22.86
C ILE A 150 -2.28 13.54 -24.17
N PRO A 151 -3.29 14.43 -24.29
CA PRO A 151 -3.96 14.71 -25.57
C PRO A 151 -3.03 15.14 -26.69
N ASP A 152 -1.91 15.82 -26.38
CA ASP A 152 -0.95 16.27 -27.41
C ASP A 152 -0.33 15.09 -28.16
N MET A 153 -0.28 13.91 -27.53
CA MET A 153 0.26 12.70 -28.16
C MET A 153 -0.55 12.21 -29.38
N LYS A 154 -1.78 12.72 -29.58
CA LYS A 154 -2.58 12.39 -30.79
C LYS A 154 -1.89 12.81 -32.10
N LYS A 155 -1.09 13.88 -32.09
CA LYS A 155 -0.36 14.35 -33.25
C LYS A 155 0.90 13.51 -33.57
N VAL A 156 1.32 12.64 -32.65
CA VAL A 156 2.47 11.77 -32.82
C VAL A 156 2.01 10.50 -33.56
N LYS A 157 2.49 10.28 -34.78
CA LYS A 157 2.00 9.19 -35.67
C LYS A 157 2.17 7.80 -35.05
N ALA A 158 3.30 7.52 -34.43
CA ALA A 158 3.58 6.26 -33.73
C ALA A 158 4.58 6.50 -32.59
N PHE A 159 4.37 5.86 -31.46
CA PHE A 159 5.30 5.89 -30.34
C PHE A 159 5.17 4.64 -29.49
N SER A 160 6.22 4.33 -28.76
CA SER A 160 6.22 3.21 -27.80
C SER A 160 6.01 3.73 -26.39
N PHE A 161 5.26 2.93 -25.61
CA PHE A 161 4.98 3.16 -24.20
C PHE A 161 5.31 1.89 -23.42
N ALA A 162 6.30 1.97 -22.53
CA ALA A 162 6.67 0.85 -21.67
C ALA A 162 5.90 0.90 -20.35
N GLY A 163 5.53 -0.24 -19.83
CA GLY A 163 4.83 -0.35 -18.53
C GLY A 163 4.84 -1.78 -18.02
N PHE A 164 4.49 -1.97 -16.76
CA PHE A 164 4.32 -3.31 -16.22
C PHE A 164 3.29 -4.11 -17.03
N PRO A 165 3.39 -5.45 -17.11
CA PRO A 165 2.51 -6.26 -17.96
C PRO A 165 1.02 -6.02 -17.72
N GLU A 166 0.59 -5.80 -16.48
CA GLU A 166 -0.79 -5.52 -16.09
C GLU A 166 -1.32 -4.18 -16.62
N CYS A 167 -0.47 -3.19 -16.90
CA CYS A 167 -0.86 -1.94 -17.55
C CYS A 167 -1.63 -2.18 -18.87
N ARG A 168 -1.34 -3.28 -19.56
CA ARG A 168 -2.01 -3.66 -20.80
C ARG A 168 -3.52 -3.75 -20.68
N THR A 169 -4.02 -4.18 -19.53
CA THR A 169 -5.44 -4.47 -19.28
C THR A 169 -6.13 -3.48 -18.36
N ARG A 170 -5.35 -2.60 -17.70
CA ARG A 170 -5.88 -1.65 -16.72
C ARG A 170 -6.51 -0.42 -17.37
N THR A 171 -7.65 -0.01 -16.84
CA THR A 171 -8.34 1.23 -17.22
C THR A 171 -7.58 2.46 -16.73
N THR A 172 -6.78 2.30 -15.69
CA THR A 172 -5.86 3.30 -15.13
C THR A 172 -4.53 3.39 -15.88
N CYS A 173 -4.34 2.65 -16.98
CA CYS A 173 -3.12 2.67 -17.77
C CYS A 173 -3.44 2.58 -19.28
N LEU A 174 -2.97 1.58 -20.00
CA LEU A 174 -3.05 1.49 -21.47
C LEU A 174 -4.48 1.53 -22.01
N VAL A 175 -5.42 0.87 -21.35
CA VAL A 175 -6.83 0.88 -21.77
C VAL A 175 -7.41 2.29 -21.66
N GLY A 176 -7.10 3.03 -20.60
CA GLY A 176 -7.50 4.42 -20.44
C GLY A 176 -6.85 5.33 -21.49
N LEU A 177 -5.54 5.18 -21.74
CA LEU A 177 -4.83 5.93 -22.79
C LEU A 177 -5.49 5.72 -24.16
N LYS A 178 -5.84 4.50 -24.51
CA LYS A 178 -6.49 4.19 -25.79
C LYS A 178 -7.95 4.65 -25.83
N LYS A 179 -8.76 4.31 -24.83
CA LYS A 179 -10.23 4.57 -24.86
C LYS A 179 -10.56 6.03 -24.54
N LYS A 180 -9.96 6.62 -23.51
CA LYS A 180 -10.30 8.00 -23.08
C LYS A 180 -9.55 9.06 -23.88
N TYR A 181 -8.29 8.83 -24.22
CA TYR A 181 -7.48 9.76 -25.00
C TYR A 181 -7.44 9.46 -26.49
N GLY A 182 -7.92 8.29 -26.94
CA GLY A 182 -7.92 7.91 -28.36
C GLY A 182 -6.52 7.62 -28.92
N LEU A 183 -5.57 7.26 -28.05
CA LEU A 183 -4.18 7.00 -28.45
C LEU A 183 -4.02 5.55 -28.94
N THR A 184 -4.69 5.22 -30.06
CA THR A 184 -4.69 3.86 -30.62
C THR A 184 -3.35 3.46 -31.24
N GLN A 185 -2.50 4.43 -31.60
CA GLN A 185 -1.18 4.25 -32.21
C GLN A 185 -0.08 3.82 -31.22
N ILE A 186 -0.40 3.64 -29.94
CA ILE A 186 0.56 3.20 -28.92
C ILE A 186 1.01 1.77 -29.22
N ARG A 187 2.33 1.57 -29.39
CA ARG A 187 2.98 0.27 -29.31
C ARG A 187 3.39 0.02 -27.84
N PHE A 188 2.66 -0.83 -27.16
CA PHE A 188 2.96 -1.19 -25.77
C PHE A 188 4.17 -2.13 -25.68
N VAL A 189 5.09 -1.83 -24.76
CA VAL A 189 6.28 -2.64 -24.47
C VAL A 189 6.21 -3.07 -23.00
N PRO A 190 5.97 -4.34 -22.70
CA PRO A 190 5.93 -4.81 -21.32
C PRO A 190 7.32 -4.74 -20.70
N LEU A 191 7.38 -4.25 -19.46
CA LEU A 191 8.60 -4.24 -18.66
C LEU A 191 8.93 -5.67 -18.21
N GLY A 192 10.22 -6.02 -18.30
CA GLY A 192 10.81 -7.16 -17.63
C GLY A 192 11.61 -6.68 -16.41
N SER A 193 12.84 -7.18 -16.28
CA SER A 193 13.77 -6.79 -15.20
C SER A 193 14.45 -5.43 -15.42
N ILE A 194 14.30 -4.81 -16.61
CA ILE A 194 14.92 -3.52 -16.94
C ILE A 194 13.94 -2.40 -16.58
N SER A 195 14.42 -1.36 -15.89
CA SER A 195 13.57 -0.24 -15.51
C SER A 195 13.10 0.57 -16.74
N VAL A 196 11.91 1.16 -16.63
CA VAL A 196 11.34 2.05 -17.63
C VAL A 196 12.29 3.19 -18.00
N TYR A 197 12.98 3.77 -17.03
CA TYR A 197 13.94 4.85 -17.22
C TYR A 197 15.14 4.43 -18.08
N THR A 198 15.64 3.22 -17.88
CA THR A 198 16.73 2.66 -18.72
C THR A 198 16.28 2.49 -20.17
N LEU A 199 15.05 2.05 -20.41
CA LEU A 199 14.52 1.91 -21.77
C LEU A 199 14.31 3.27 -22.45
N ILE A 200 13.83 4.27 -21.70
CA ILE A 200 13.66 5.65 -22.18
C ILE A 200 15.02 6.28 -22.48
N ASP A 201 16.01 6.13 -21.59
CA ASP A 201 17.36 6.68 -21.75
C ASP A 201 18.09 6.15 -22.98
N LYS A 202 17.92 4.85 -23.25
CA LYS A 202 18.50 4.19 -24.42
C LYS A 202 17.73 4.48 -25.73
N GLY A 203 16.60 5.20 -25.65
CA GLY A 203 15.73 5.42 -26.82
C GLY A 203 15.03 4.15 -27.31
N THR A 204 15.03 3.07 -26.55
CA THR A 204 14.33 1.81 -26.87
C THR A 204 12.81 2.03 -26.90
N VAL A 205 12.33 2.91 -26.02
CA VAL A 205 10.96 3.37 -25.99
C VAL A 205 10.90 4.90 -25.96
N THR A 206 9.81 5.46 -26.52
CA THR A 206 9.57 6.91 -26.53
C THR A 206 9.14 7.42 -25.14
N SER A 207 8.35 6.62 -24.44
CA SER A 207 7.69 6.98 -23.19
C SER A 207 7.42 5.74 -22.34
N GLY A 208 6.96 5.95 -21.14
CA GLY A 208 6.57 4.83 -20.29
C GLY A 208 5.74 5.26 -19.10
N ASP A 209 5.23 4.25 -18.44
CA ASP A 209 4.51 4.33 -17.17
C ASP A 209 5.54 4.57 -16.06
N VAL A 210 5.48 5.76 -15.47
CA VAL A 210 6.34 6.20 -14.37
C VAL A 210 5.46 6.57 -13.18
N PHE A 211 6.01 6.52 -11.99
CA PHE A 211 5.24 6.74 -10.76
C PHE A 211 5.56 8.10 -10.13
N SER A 212 4.55 8.77 -9.60
CA SER A 212 4.71 10.12 -9.04
C SER A 212 5.70 10.18 -7.87
N THR A 213 6.00 9.06 -7.24
CA THR A 213 7.00 8.92 -6.18
C THR A 213 8.38 8.47 -6.67
N ASP A 214 8.57 8.30 -7.97
CA ASP A 214 9.86 7.91 -8.54
C ASP A 214 10.92 9.00 -8.32
N PRO A 215 12.10 8.65 -7.76
CA PRO A 215 13.17 9.61 -7.52
C PRO A 215 13.77 10.17 -8.82
N GLN A 216 13.68 9.45 -9.93
CA GLN A 216 14.16 9.88 -11.24
C GLN A 216 13.41 11.10 -11.78
N LEU A 217 12.17 11.34 -11.31
CA LEU A 217 11.39 12.52 -11.67
C LEU A 217 11.86 13.79 -10.94
N GLN A 218 12.81 13.68 -10.03
CA GLN A 218 13.45 14.84 -9.43
C GLN A 218 14.46 15.44 -10.43
N GLY A 219 14.26 16.71 -10.78
CA GLY A 219 15.10 17.42 -11.75
C GLY A 219 14.43 17.53 -13.12
N ASN A 220 15.24 17.83 -14.16
CA ASN A 220 14.74 18.26 -15.47
C ASN A 220 14.94 17.23 -16.59
N LYS A 221 15.44 16.02 -16.27
CA LYS A 221 15.73 15.00 -17.28
C LYS A 221 14.46 14.41 -17.89
N TYR A 222 13.46 14.16 -17.05
CA TYR A 222 12.20 13.59 -17.46
C TYR A 222 11.05 14.59 -17.30
N THR A 223 10.06 14.48 -18.17
CA THR A 223 8.81 15.22 -18.12
C THR A 223 7.65 14.26 -18.01
N VAL A 224 6.72 14.54 -17.10
CA VAL A 224 5.43 13.89 -17.01
C VAL A 224 4.40 14.73 -17.77
N LEU A 225 3.67 14.12 -18.70
CA LEU A 225 2.60 14.78 -19.42
C LEU A 225 1.36 14.92 -18.53
N THR A 226 0.70 16.09 -18.60
CA THR A 226 -0.51 16.34 -17.83
C THR A 226 -1.65 15.41 -18.22
N ASP A 227 -2.19 14.68 -17.27
CA ASP A 227 -3.40 13.84 -17.40
C ASP A 227 -4.66 14.68 -17.24
N THR A 228 -5.16 15.28 -18.33
CA THR A 228 -6.32 16.18 -18.31
C THR A 228 -7.66 15.48 -18.13
N LYS A 229 -7.71 14.15 -18.21
CA LYS A 229 -8.91 13.33 -18.00
C LYS A 229 -8.85 12.45 -16.76
N HIS A 230 -7.79 12.61 -15.97
CA HIS A 230 -7.58 11.93 -14.70
C HIS A 230 -7.74 10.40 -14.77
N ILE A 231 -7.20 9.77 -15.85
CA ILE A 231 -7.30 8.32 -16.02
C ILE A 231 -6.51 7.54 -14.97
N PHE A 232 -5.42 8.14 -14.44
CA PHE A 232 -4.59 7.52 -13.42
C PHE A 232 -5.20 7.58 -12.00
N GLY A 233 -6.23 8.42 -11.80
CA GLY A 233 -7.01 8.49 -10.58
C GLY A 233 -6.23 8.92 -9.32
N PHE A 234 -6.77 8.54 -8.16
CA PHE A 234 -6.20 8.82 -6.84
C PHE A 234 -5.63 7.53 -6.25
N GLN A 235 -4.32 7.48 -6.03
CA GLN A 235 -3.56 6.29 -5.65
C GLN A 235 -2.94 6.44 -4.25
N ASN A 236 -3.76 6.89 -3.28
CA ASN A 236 -3.32 6.91 -1.88
C ASN A 236 -3.14 5.49 -1.37
N VAL A 237 -2.05 5.22 -0.66
CA VAL A 237 -1.82 3.90 -0.07
C VAL A 237 -2.75 3.70 1.13
N ALA A 238 -3.47 2.60 1.16
CA ALA A 238 -4.27 2.19 2.29
C ALA A 238 -4.01 0.71 2.62
N PRO A 239 -3.69 0.38 3.90
CA PRO A 239 -3.48 -1.00 4.29
C PRO A 239 -4.78 -1.81 4.28
N VAL A 240 -4.80 -2.93 3.56
CA VAL A 240 -5.86 -3.94 3.56
C VAL A 240 -5.50 -5.00 4.59
N VAL A 241 -6.44 -5.32 5.47
CA VAL A 241 -6.23 -6.26 6.58
C VAL A 241 -7.40 -7.24 6.65
N SER A 242 -7.13 -8.53 6.83
CA SER A 242 -8.21 -9.50 7.05
C SER A 242 -9.02 -9.13 8.31
N ASN A 243 -10.34 -9.30 8.27
CA ASN A 243 -11.19 -9.00 9.42
C ASN A 243 -10.79 -9.78 10.67
N LYS A 244 -10.25 -11.01 10.50
CA LYS A 244 -9.72 -11.81 11.61
C LYS A 244 -8.58 -11.08 12.33
N VAL A 245 -7.61 -10.52 11.59
CA VAL A 245 -6.48 -9.78 12.16
C VAL A 245 -6.95 -8.45 12.73
N ALA A 246 -7.78 -7.71 11.99
CA ALA A 246 -8.30 -6.41 12.42
C ALA A 246 -9.09 -6.52 13.73
N SER A 247 -9.97 -7.50 13.87
CA SER A 247 -10.76 -7.75 15.09
C SER A 247 -9.89 -8.19 16.26
N ALA A 248 -8.95 -9.13 16.03
CA ALA A 248 -8.07 -9.63 17.10
C ALA A 248 -7.07 -8.54 17.57
N GLY A 249 -6.60 -7.67 16.67
CA GLY A 249 -5.68 -6.58 17.00
C GLY A 249 -6.39 -5.34 17.59
N GLY A 250 -7.66 -5.16 17.27
CA GLY A 250 -8.50 -4.08 17.76
C GLY A 250 -7.98 -2.68 17.44
N ALA A 251 -8.41 -1.70 18.24
CA ALA A 251 -8.04 -0.29 18.07
C ALA A 251 -6.53 -0.04 18.21
N ALA A 252 -5.85 -0.81 19.06
CA ALA A 252 -4.40 -0.66 19.27
C ALA A 252 -3.60 -1.01 18.00
N PHE A 253 -3.97 -2.08 17.30
CA PHE A 253 -3.39 -2.45 16.01
C PHE A 253 -3.62 -1.35 14.96
N ALA A 254 -4.88 -0.93 14.78
CA ALA A 254 -5.22 0.12 13.83
C ALA A 254 -4.48 1.44 14.11
N LYS A 255 -4.30 1.80 15.39
CA LYS A 255 -3.54 3.00 15.79
C LYS A 255 -2.08 2.94 15.33
N ILE A 256 -1.41 1.80 15.48
CA ILE A 256 -0.01 1.62 15.04
C ILE A 256 0.10 1.79 13.52
N VAL A 257 -0.72 1.06 12.76
CA VAL A 257 -0.68 1.08 11.30
C VAL A 257 -1.03 2.48 10.76
N ASN A 258 -2.08 3.11 11.28
CA ASN A 258 -2.48 4.45 10.87
C ASN A 258 -1.44 5.52 11.24
N ALA A 259 -0.67 5.35 12.33
CA ALA A 259 0.41 6.25 12.68
C ALA A 259 1.56 6.21 11.67
N VAL A 260 1.89 5.03 11.14
CA VAL A 260 2.84 4.89 10.03
C VAL A 260 2.29 5.60 8.79
N SER A 261 1.08 5.26 8.36
CA SER A 261 0.45 5.87 7.16
C SER A 261 0.44 7.39 7.23
N ALA A 262 0.12 7.97 8.39
CA ALA A 262 0.02 9.42 8.57
C ALA A 262 1.35 10.19 8.42
N LYS A 263 2.49 9.51 8.56
CA LYS A 263 3.83 10.12 8.40
C LYS A 263 4.38 10.04 6.98
N LEU A 264 3.72 9.30 6.09
CA LEU A 264 4.18 9.13 4.72
C LEU A 264 3.73 10.30 3.85
N SER A 265 4.67 11.13 3.46
CA SER A 265 4.49 12.20 2.46
C SER A 265 5.14 11.80 1.13
N VAL A 266 4.79 12.49 0.04
CA VAL A 266 5.46 12.31 -1.27
C VAL A 266 6.98 12.49 -1.14
N ALA A 267 7.43 13.52 -0.41
CA ALA A 267 8.86 13.78 -0.21
C ALA A 267 9.54 12.64 0.57
N ALA A 268 8.89 12.11 1.62
CA ALA A 268 9.42 10.99 2.39
C ALA A 268 9.51 9.72 1.54
N MET A 269 8.46 9.40 0.75
CA MET A 269 8.48 8.23 -0.12
C MET A 269 9.54 8.35 -1.22
N ARG A 270 9.65 9.49 -1.89
CA ARG A 270 10.73 9.73 -2.87
C ARG A 270 12.12 9.55 -2.28
N ALA A 271 12.36 10.06 -1.06
CA ALA A 271 13.64 9.88 -0.38
C ALA A 271 13.93 8.41 -0.08
N MET A 272 12.94 7.67 0.42
CA MET A 272 13.09 6.24 0.70
C MET A 272 13.25 5.43 -0.58
N ASN A 273 12.47 5.71 -1.62
CA ASN A 273 12.59 5.08 -2.93
C ASN A 273 13.97 5.34 -3.55
N LYS A 274 14.51 6.57 -3.42
CA LYS A 274 15.88 6.91 -3.84
C LYS A 274 16.91 6.07 -3.10
N ALA A 275 16.82 6.01 -1.78
CA ALA A 275 17.76 5.26 -0.95
C ALA A 275 17.83 3.78 -1.37
N VAL A 276 16.70 3.17 -1.73
CA VAL A 276 16.67 1.76 -2.18
C VAL A 276 17.02 1.63 -3.66
N ALA A 277 16.35 2.36 -4.56
CA ALA A 277 16.49 2.14 -5.99
C ALA A 277 17.82 2.67 -6.55
N ILE A 278 18.34 3.79 -6.04
CA ILE A 278 19.54 4.46 -6.52
C ILE A 278 20.73 4.18 -5.62
N ASP A 279 20.59 4.44 -4.32
CA ASP A 279 21.69 4.32 -3.34
C ASP A 279 21.90 2.88 -2.85
N LYS A 280 21.09 1.91 -3.33
CA LYS A 280 21.17 0.47 -3.10
C LYS A 280 21.12 0.02 -1.64
N GLN A 281 20.50 0.83 -0.78
CA GLN A 281 20.23 0.44 0.61
C GLN A 281 19.12 -0.61 0.67
N SER A 282 19.14 -1.47 1.71
CA SER A 282 18.06 -2.44 1.87
C SER A 282 16.76 -1.76 2.30
N PRO A 283 15.59 -2.20 1.80
CA PRO A 283 14.29 -1.67 2.22
C PRO A 283 14.10 -1.71 3.73
N ALA A 284 14.61 -2.75 4.40
CA ALA A 284 14.52 -2.90 5.84
C ALA A 284 15.32 -1.83 6.61
N ALA A 285 16.53 -1.50 6.14
CA ALA A 285 17.37 -0.45 6.75
C ALA A 285 16.70 0.93 6.58
N VAL A 286 16.23 1.23 5.37
CA VAL A 286 15.56 2.49 5.06
C VAL A 286 14.29 2.67 5.90
N ALA A 287 13.44 1.65 5.98
CA ALA A 287 12.24 1.66 6.82
C ALA A 287 12.57 1.85 8.30
N GLY A 288 13.59 1.14 8.81
CA GLY A 288 14.04 1.25 10.19
C GLY A 288 14.51 2.67 10.55
N THR A 289 15.27 3.29 9.67
CA THR A 289 15.74 4.68 9.83
C THR A 289 14.56 5.65 9.88
N PHE A 290 13.62 5.54 8.93
CA PHE A 290 12.42 6.39 8.90
C PHE A 290 11.57 6.23 10.16
N LEU A 291 11.31 5.01 10.61
CA LEU A 291 10.50 4.74 11.80
C LEU A 291 11.11 5.31 13.06
N LYS A 292 12.44 5.16 13.25
CA LYS A 292 13.16 5.75 14.39
C LYS A 292 13.09 7.28 14.37
N ALA A 293 13.33 7.90 13.22
CA ALA A 293 13.28 9.35 13.08
C ALA A 293 11.88 9.94 13.36
N ASN A 294 10.82 9.13 13.23
CA ASN A 294 9.43 9.55 13.49
C ASN A 294 8.86 9.05 14.83
N GLY A 295 9.65 8.39 15.69
CA GLY A 295 9.19 7.85 16.98
C GLY A 295 8.17 6.70 16.86
N LEU A 296 8.25 5.92 15.76
CA LEU A 296 7.31 4.83 15.45
C LEU A 296 7.89 3.43 15.77
N LYS A 297 9.16 3.39 16.13
CA LYS A 297 9.87 2.14 16.51
C LYS A 297 10.66 2.34 17.79
#